data_afc2083b42176d43faa302c643a8ec32
#
_entry.id   afc2083b42176d43faa302c643a8ec32
#
_cell.length_a   1.000
_cell.length_b   1.000
_cell.length_c   1.000
_cell.angle_alpha   90.00
_cell.angle_beta   90.00
_cell.angle_gamma   90.00
#
_symmetry.space_group_name_H-M   'P 1'
#
loop_
_entity.id
_entity.type
_entity.pdbx_description
1 polymer ?
#
loop_
_entity_poly.entity_id
_entity_poly.type
_entity_poly.pdbx_seq_one_letter_code
_entity_poly.pdbx_strand_id
1 'polypeptide(L)'
;MIARLNRLICTYLKPYWRELLAVLVLQVLATAMSLYLPNLNAQIIDDGVVKGDTDLIWRSGALMLLFSLVQAAGQIGATWFGALTAMSLGRDLRAAIFDRALSFSTREIRDIGASSLLTRTTNDVLQVQTIAQTTLTIIVGAPIMMVGGF
;
A
#
# COMPACT_ATOMS: atom_id res chain seq x y z
N MET A 1 16.21 -10.96 15.22
CA MET A 1 14.90 -10.36 15.54
C MET A 1 14.10 -10.07 14.28
N ILE A 2 14.63 -9.36 13.30
CA ILE A 2 13.98 -9.00 12.02
C ILE A 2 13.49 -10.23 11.22
N ALA A 3 14.28 -11.31 11.13
CA ALA A 3 13.90 -12.52 10.40
C ALA A 3 12.68 -13.25 11.00
N ARG A 4 12.47 -13.18 12.32
CA ARG A 4 11.29 -13.75 12.97
C ARG A 4 10.05 -12.90 12.74
N LEU A 5 10.21 -11.57 12.74
CA LEU A 5 9.15 -10.63 12.42
C LEU A 5 8.68 -10.79 10.96
N ASN A 6 9.63 -10.88 10.00
CA ASN A 6 9.30 -11.14 8.60
C ASN A 6 8.55 -12.47 8.41
N ARG A 7 8.97 -13.54 9.10
CA ARG A 7 8.26 -14.83 9.00
C ARG A 7 6.83 -14.75 9.55
N LEU A 8 6.63 -14.04 10.66
CA LEU A 8 5.29 -13.81 11.22
C LEU A 8 4.43 -13.01 10.24
N ILE A 9 4.93 -11.88 9.76
CA ILE A 9 4.22 -11.03 8.80
C ILE A 9 3.88 -11.82 7.54
N CYS A 10 4.81 -12.56 6.95
CA CYS A 10 4.55 -13.40 5.78
C CYS A 10 3.52 -14.50 6.05
N THR A 11 3.51 -15.11 7.24
CA THR A 11 2.55 -16.15 7.59
C THR A 11 1.13 -15.59 7.69
N TYR A 12 0.97 -14.43 8.32
CA TYR A 12 -0.34 -13.78 8.47
C TYR A 12 -0.80 -13.00 7.23
N LEU A 13 0.11 -12.60 6.33
CA LEU A 13 -0.22 -11.99 5.04
C LEU A 13 -0.59 -13.02 3.96
N LYS A 14 -0.15 -14.27 4.10
CA LYS A 14 -0.39 -15.31 3.10
C LYS A 14 -1.87 -15.53 2.74
N PRO A 15 -2.85 -15.48 3.66
CA PRO A 15 -4.26 -15.58 3.30
C PRO A 15 -4.77 -14.40 2.47
N TYR A 16 -4.12 -13.23 2.53
CA TYR A 16 -4.51 -11.98 1.86
C TYR A 16 -3.76 -11.76 0.53
N TRP A 17 -3.24 -12.82 -0.10
CA TRP A 17 -2.45 -12.72 -1.34
C TRP A 17 -3.22 -12.07 -2.50
N ARG A 18 -4.55 -12.18 -2.53
CA ARG A 18 -5.41 -11.59 -3.57
C ARG A 18 -5.47 -10.06 -3.42
N GLU A 19 -5.62 -9.58 -2.20
CA GLU A 19 -5.60 -8.17 -1.87
C GLU A 19 -4.21 -7.57 -2.13
N LEU A 20 -3.15 -8.29 -1.77
CA LEU A 20 -1.77 -7.90 -2.05
C LEU A 20 -1.51 -7.80 -3.56
N LEU A 21 -2.03 -8.75 -4.34
CA LEU A 21 -1.91 -8.72 -5.80
C LEU A 21 -2.71 -7.55 -6.38
N ALA A 22 -3.90 -7.26 -5.85
CA ALA A 22 -4.69 -6.09 -6.26
C ALA A 22 -3.94 -4.78 -5.97
N VAL A 23 -3.33 -4.62 -4.79
CA VAL A 23 -2.48 -3.47 -4.45
C VAL A 23 -1.36 -3.32 -5.46
N LEU A 24 -0.63 -4.41 -5.75
CA LEU A 24 0.48 -4.41 -6.67
C LEU A 24 0.06 -3.99 -8.09
N VAL A 25 -0.99 -4.60 -8.63
CA VAL A 25 -1.49 -4.28 -9.98
C VAL A 25 -1.95 -2.83 -10.09
N LEU A 26 -2.73 -2.35 -9.11
CA LEU A 26 -3.22 -0.97 -9.09
C LEU A 26 -2.07 0.04 -8.94
N GLN A 27 -1.07 -0.27 -8.12
CA GLN A 27 0.11 0.57 -7.94
C GLN A 27 0.95 0.64 -9.22
N VAL A 28 1.18 -0.50 -9.89
CA VAL A 28 1.89 -0.55 -11.19
C VAL A 28 1.15 0.28 -12.22
N LEU A 29 -0.17 0.11 -12.32
CA LEU A 29 -1.00 0.88 -13.26
C LEU A 29 -0.93 2.39 -12.98
N ALA A 30 -1.12 2.80 -11.72
CA ALA A 30 -1.05 4.20 -11.33
C ALA A 30 0.32 4.81 -11.61
N THR A 31 1.40 4.07 -11.32
CA THR A 31 2.77 4.54 -11.57
C THR A 31 3.08 4.63 -13.07
N ALA A 32 2.66 3.64 -13.87
CA ALA A 32 2.83 3.70 -15.32
C ALA A 32 2.13 4.91 -15.94
N MET A 33 0.91 5.24 -15.50
CA MET A 33 0.20 6.45 -15.94
C MET A 33 0.95 7.72 -15.52
N SER A 34 1.46 7.76 -14.28
CA SER A 34 2.25 8.89 -13.76
C SER A 34 3.51 9.16 -14.58
N LEU A 35 4.21 8.11 -15.01
CA LEU A 35 5.42 8.21 -15.82
C LEU A 35 5.15 8.62 -17.27
N TYR A 36 3.96 8.33 -17.79
CA TYR A 36 3.59 8.70 -19.16
C TYR A 36 3.09 10.15 -19.28
N LEU A 37 2.54 10.73 -18.22
CA LEU A 37 2.02 12.11 -18.22
C LEU A 37 3.02 13.18 -18.67
N PRO A 38 4.31 13.17 -18.24
CA PRO A 38 5.31 14.13 -18.73
C PRO A 38 5.53 14.08 -20.24
N ASN A 39 5.48 12.88 -20.84
CA ASN A 39 5.64 12.72 -22.30
C ASN A 39 4.46 13.36 -23.07
N LEU A 40 3.24 13.18 -22.58
CA LEU A 40 2.07 13.85 -23.18
C LEU A 40 2.16 15.36 -23.05
N ASN A 41 2.65 15.84 -21.90
CA ASN A 41 2.83 17.29 -21.70
C ASN A 41 3.89 17.87 -22.69
N ALA A 42 5.00 17.16 -22.91
CA ALA A 42 6.00 17.55 -23.90
C ALA A 42 5.40 17.60 -25.32
N GLN A 43 4.60 16.59 -25.72
CA GLN A 43 3.92 16.58 -27.03
C GLN A 43 2.96 17.76 -27.20
N ILE A 44 2.22 18.15 -26.17
CA ILE A 44 1.35 19.32 -26.22
C ILE A 44 2.14 20.59 -26.48
N ILE A 45 3.30 20.73 -25.83
CA ILE A 45 4.13 21.92 -25.99
C ILE A 45 4.81 21.94 -27.36
N ASP A 46 5.53 20.86 -27.72
CA ASP A 46 6.38 20.82 -28.90
C ASP A 46 5.60 20.74 -30.22
N ASP A 47 4.53 19.95 -30.25
CA ASP A 47 3.75 19.70 -31.44
C ASP A 47 2.44 20.49 -31.49
N GLY A 48 1.83 20.75 -30.34
CA GLY A 48 0.58 21.49 -30.25
C GLY A 48 0.81 23.02 -30.24
N VAL A 49 1.49 23.51 -29.20
CA VAL A 49 1.62 24.96 -28.98
C VAL A 49 2.57 25.58 -30.00
N VAL A 50 3.75 24.99 -30.20
CA VAL A 50 4.77 25.53 -31.13
C VAL A 50 4.29 25.54 -32.57
N LYS A 51 3.52 24.52 -32.99
CA LYS A 51 2.99 24.42 -34.38
C LYS A 51 1.60 25.02 -34.54
N GLY A 52 0.95 25.46 -33.44
CA GLY A 52 -0.40 26.03 -33.46
C GLY A 52 -1.52 25.02 -33.75
N ASP A 53 -1.26 23.74 -33.55
CA ASP A 53 -2.24 22.67 -33.80
C ASP A 53 -3.17 22.53 -32.58
N THR A 54 -4.30 23.20 -32.64
CA THR A 54 -5.33 23.21 -31.59
C THR A 54 -6.01 21.84 -31.44
N ASP A 55 -6.15 21.07 -32.52
CA ASP A 55 -6.77 19.73 -32.47
C ASP A 55 -5.90 18.76 -31.67
N LEU A 56 -4.59 18.82 -31.88
CA LEU A 56 -3.63 18.00 -31.14
C LEU A 56 -3.65 18.36 -29.64
N ILE A 57 -3.73 19.67 -29.31
CA ILE A 57 -3.83 20.14 -27.92
C ILE A 57 -5.08 19.55 -27.24
N TRP A 58 -6.24 19.60 -27.88
CA TRP A 58 -7.47 19.07 -27.32
C TRP A 58 -7.43 17.55 -27.13
N ARG A 59 -6.92 16.80 -28.10
CA ARG A 59 -6.80 15.33 -28.02
C ARG A 59 -5.83 14.92 -26.93
N SER A 60 -4.63 15.50 -26.91
CA SER A 60 -3.62 15.18 -25.89
C SER A 60 -4.03 15.63 -24.50
N GLY A 61 -4.74 16.77 -24.37
CA GLY A 61 -5.32 17.23 -23.11
C GLY A 61 -6.39 16.28 -22.58
N ALA A 62 -7.28 15.78 -23.47
CA ALA A 62 -8.28 14.78 -23.08
C ALA A 62 -7.63 13.45 -22.64
N LEU A 63 -6.56 12.99 -23.32
CA LEU A 63 -5.80 11.80 -22.92
C LEU A 63 -5.09 12.02 -21.56
N MET A 64 -4.50 13.20 -21.34
CA MET A 64 -3.92 13.54 -20.04
C MET A 64 -4.94 13.47 -18.91
N LEU A 65 -6.15 14.01 -19.16
CA LEU A 65 -7.23 13.95 -18.18
C LEU A 65 -7.64 12.50 -17.89
N LEU A 66 -7.80 11.68 -18.93
CA LEU A 66 -8.13 10.26 -18.78
C LEU A 66 -7.07 9.53 -17.97
N PHE A 67 -5.79 9.71 -18.31
CA PHE A 67 -4.68 9.05 -17.58
C PHE A 67 -4.56 9.52 -16.14
N SER A 68 -4.80 10.81 -15.88
CA SER A 68 -4.85 11.35 -14.51
C SER A 68 -5.99 10.74 -13.70
N LEU A 69 -7.16 10.53 -14.29
CA LEU A 69 -8.30 9.89 -13.63
C LEU A 69 -8.00 8.40 -13.34
N VAL A 70 -7.41 7.68 -14.30
CA VAL A 70 -7.02 6.28 -14.10
C VAL A 70 -5.96 6.16 -13.02
N GLN A 71 -4.96 7.06 -13.03
CA GLN A 71 -3.94 7.15 -11.99
C GLN A 71 -4.55 7.38 -10.60
N ALA A 72 -5.44 8.36 -10.48
CA ALA A 72 -6.11 8.68 -9.22
C ALA A 72 -6.94 7.50 -8.70
N ALA A 73 -7.73 6.88 -9.58
CA ALA A 73 -8.53 5.71 -9.25
C ALA A 73 -7.65 4.52 -8.80
N GLY A 74 -6.54 4.28 -9.52
CA GLY A 74 -5.56 3.25 -9.17
C GLY A 74 -4.93 3.49 -7.80
N GLN A 75 -4.53 4.73 -7.51
CA GLN A 75 -3.94 5.11 -6.23
C GLN A 75 -4.91 4.98 -5.06
N ILE A 76 -6.16 5.41 -5.25
CA ILE A 76 -7.23 5.26 -4.25
C ILE A 76 -7.49 3.77 -4.00
N GLY A 77 -7.63 2.97 -5.06
CA GLY A 77 -7.84 1.54 -4.95
C GLY A 77 -6.69 0.82 -4.25
N ALA A 78 -5.43 1.13 -4.61
CA ALA A 78 -4.25 0.56 -3.97
C ALA A 78 -4.20 0.89 -2.47
N THR A 79 -4.50 2.13 -2.10
CA THR A 79 -4.56 2.57 -0.70
C THR A 79 -5.68 1.85 0.07
N TRP A 80 -6.84 1.70 -0.55
CA TRP A 80 -7.99 1.00 0.03
C TRP A 80 -7.67 -0.47 0.34
N PHE A 81 -7.19 -1.22 -0.66
CA PHE A 81 -6.83 -2.63 -0.47
C PHE A 81 -5.65 -2.80 0.49
N GLY A 82 -4.69 -1.88 0.47
CA GLY A 82 -3.58 -1.85 1.43
C GLY A 82 -4.04 -1.65 2.87
N ALA A 83 -4.96 -0.70 3.10
CA ALA A 83 -5.56 -0.46 4.41
C ALA A 83 -6.40 -1.66 4.87
N LEU A 84 -7.21 -2.25 3.98
CA LEU A 84 -8.02 -3.43 4.28
C LEU A 84 -7.13 -4.60 4.73
N THR A 85 -6.04 -4.86 4.01
CA THR A 85 -5.07 -5.91 4.35
C THR A 85 -4.40 -5.64 5.70
N ALA A 86 -3.96 -4.41 5.96
CA ALA A 86 -3.33 -4.03 7.22
C ALA A 86 -4.30 -4.15 8.41
N MET A 87 -5.57 -3.76 8.25
CA MET A 87 -6.61 -3.88 9.28
C MET A 87 -6.94 -5.35 9.56
N SER A 88 -7.03 -6.18 8.52
CA SER A 88 -7.27 -7.63 8.66
C SER A 88 -6.11 -8.33 9.36
N LEU A 89 -4.87 -7.99 9.02
CA LEU A 89 -3.66 -8.44 9.72
C LEU A 89 -3.72 -8.09 11.21
N GLY A 90 -4.10 -6.86 11.55
CA GLY A 90 -4.21 -6.42 12.93
C GLY A 90 -5.31 -7.14 13.70
N ARG A 91 -6.43 -7.44 13.06
CA ARG A 91 -7.50 -8.25 13.65
C ARG A 91 -6.98 -9.65 14.00
N ASP A 92 -6.30 -10.31 13.07
CA ASP A 92 -5.83 -11.67 13.26
C ASP A 92 -4.71 -11.74 14.31
N LEU A 93 -3.83 -10.73 14.36
CA LEU A 93 -2.83 -10.60 15.41
C LEU A 93 -3.46 -10.41 16.79
N ARG A 94 -4.49 -9.56 16.92
CA ARG A 94 -5.20 -9.37 18.19
C ARG A 94 -5.87 -10.66 18.64
N ALA A 95 -6.53 -11.38 17.74
CA ALA A 95 -7.13 -12.68 18.05
C ALA A 95 -6.08 -13.67 18.54
N ALA A 96 -4.94 -13.79 17.85
CA ALA A 96 -3.87 -14.71 18.26
C ALA A 96 -3.24 -14.34 19.61
N ILE A 97 -3.07 -13.04 19.91
CA ILE A 97 -2.57 -12.57 21.21
C ILE A 97 -3.60 -12.89 22.31
N PHE A 98 -4.88 -12.65 22.04
CA PHE A 98 -5.96 -12.91 22.99
C PHE A 98 -6.09 -14.40 23.30
N ASP A 99 -6.11 -15.26 22.30
CA ASP A 99 -6.15 -16.71 22.46
C ASP A 99 -4.95 -17.21 23.27
N ARG A 100 -3.77 -16.64 23.01
CA ARG A 100 -2.58 -16.97 23.76
C ARG A 100 -2.65 -16.49 25.21
N ALA A 101 -3.18 -15.30 25.45
CA ALA A 101 -3.37 -14.76 26.79
C ALA A 101 -4.35 -15.61 27.63
N LEU A 102 -5.42 -16.12 27.01
CA LEU A 102 -6.37 -17.03 27.67
C LEU A 102 -5.73 -18.37 28.05
N SER A 103 -4.70 -18.80 27.37
CA SER A 103 -3.97 -20.05 27.71
C SER A 103 -2.96 -19.89 28.87
N PHE A 104 -2.74 -18.68 29.35
CA PHE A 104 -1.81 -18.43 30.45
C PHE A 104 -2.43 -18.73 31.81
N SER A 105 -1.62 -19.28 32.72
CA SER A 105 -1.97 -19.45 34.12
C SER A 105 -2.04 -18.09 34.83
N THR A 106 -2.76 -18.04 35.95
CA THR A 106 -2.86 -16.83 36.81
C THR A 106 -1.49 -16.31 37.27
N ARG A 107 -0.50 -17.21 37.40
CA ARG A 107 0.86 -16.84 37.76
C ARG A 107 1.57 -16.15 36.60
N GLU A 108 1.48 -16.70 35.40
CA GLU A 108 2.07 -16.09 34.18
C GLU A 108 1.47 -14.72 33.86
N ILE A 109 0.14 -14.55 34.04
CA ILE A 109 -0.52 -13.25 33.86
C ILE A 109 0.02 -12.21 34.87
N ARG A 110 0.29 -12.63 36.12
CA ARG A 110 0.90 -11.75 37.13
C ARG A 110 2.33 -11.39 36.79
N ASP A 111 3.12 -12.31 36.30
CA ASP A 111 4.53 -12.10 35.95
C ASP A 111 4.68 -11.20 34.71
N ILE A 112 3.81 -11.32 33.71
CA ILE A 112 3.79 -10.47 32.50
C ILE A 112 3.19 -9.09 32.78
N GLY A 113 2.20 -9.04 33.66
CA GLY A 113 1.41 -7.84 33.98
C GLY A 113 0.27 -7.58 32.99
N ALA A 114 -0.91 -7.34 33.51
CA ALA A 114 -2.12 -7.06 32.72
C ALA A 114 -1.96 -5.80 31.83
N SER A 115 -1.26 -4.77 32.33
CA SER A 115 -0.97 -3.55 31.56
C SER A 115 -0.07 -3.82 30.35
N SER A 116 0.92 -4.72 30.49
CA SER A 116 1.81 -5.12 29.39
C SER A 116 1.04 -5.89 28.30
N LEU A 117 0.14 -6.80 28.68
CA LEU A 117 -0.72 -7.52 27.75
C LEU A 117 -1.66 -6.57 26.99
N LEU A 118 -2.22 -5.59 27.68
CA LEU A 118 -3.07 -4.57 27.07
C LEU A 118 -2.30 -3.72 26.05
N THR A 119 -1.10 -3.26 26.39
CA THR A 119 -0.25 -2.47 25.49
C THR A 119 0.14 -3.27 24.24
N ARG A 120 0.47 -4.56 24.36
CA ARG A 120 0.78 -5.41 23.23
C ARG A 120 -0.41 -5.62 22.31
N THR A 121 -1.60 -5.81 22.87
CA THR A 121 -2.84 -6.03 22.10
C THR A 121 -3.31 -4.77 21.38
N THR A 122 -3.03 -3.59 21.92
CA THR A 122 -3.45 -2.30 21.37
C THR A 122 -2.33 -1.63 20.58
N ASN A 123 -1.32 -1.10 21.25
CA ASN A 123 -0.28 -0.26 20.66
C ASN A 123 0.66 -1.02 19.73
N ASP A 124 1.16 -2.19 20.17
CA ASP A 124 2.14 -2.94 19.36
C ASP A 124 1.48 -3.47 18.08
N VAL A 125 0.23 -3.94 18.17
CA VAL A 125 -0.52 -4.36 16.98
C VAL A 125 -0.79 -3.19 16.04
N LEU A 126 -1.12 -2.00 16.58
CA LEU A 126 -1.31 -0.80 15.76
C LEU A 126 -0.03 -0.40 15.03
N GLN A 127 1.13 -0.49 15.68
CA GLN A 127 2.42 -0.24 15.05
C GLN A 127 2.70 -1.24 13.91
N VAL A 128 2.42 -2.53 14.13
CA VAL A 128 2.57 -3.56 13.08
C VAL A 128 1.64 -3.28 11.89
N GLN A 129 0.39 -2.87 12.14
CA GLN A 129 -0.54 -2.47 11.08
C GLN A 129 0.00 -1.28 10.28
N THR A 130 0.48 -0.25 10.96
CA THR A 130 1.04 0.95 10.31
C THR A 130 2.27 0.61 9.48
N ILE A 131 3.18 -0.21 10.02
CA ILE A 131 4.36 -0.68 9.28
C ILE A 131 3.95 -1.50 8.06
N ALA A 132 2.99 -2.42 8.20
CA ALA A 132 2.51 -3.22 7.07
C ALA A 132 1.89 -2.34 5.98
N GLN A 133 1.03 -1.39 6.32
CA GLN A 133 0.42 -0.46 5.37
C GLN A 133 1.47 0.40 4.66
N THR A 134 2.40 1.01 5.41
CA THR A 134 3.47 1.84 4.86
C THR A 134 4.39 1.04 3.95
N THR A 135 4.73 -0.18 4.36
CA THR A 135 5.55 -1.11 3.56
C THR A 135 4.88 -1.43 2.23
N LEU A 136 3.60 -1.76 2.23
CA LEU A 136 2.84 -2.05 1.00
C LEU A 136 2.78 -0.84 0.07
N THR A 137 2.63 0.36 0.62
CA THR A 137 2.55 1.59 -0.18
C THR A 137 3.92 2.01 -0.74
N ILE A 138 4.99 1.97 0.08
CA ILE A 138 6.32 2.48 -0.31
C ILE A 138 7.12 1.44 -1.09
N ILE A 139 7.18 0.18 -0.61
CA ILE A 139 8.06 -0.85 -1.23
C ILE A 139 7.56 -1.24 -2.62
N VAL A 140 6.27 -1.13 -2.89
CA VAL A 140 5.73 -1.41 -4.22
C VAL A 140 5.92 -0.19 -5.16
N GLY A 141 5.67 1.02 -4.68
CA GLY A 141 5.76 2.23 -5.51
C GLY A 141 7.19 2.68 -5.84
N ALA A 142 8.09 2.66 -4.86
CA ALA A 142 9.44 3.20 -5.04
C ALA A 142 10.29 2.48 -6.11
N PRO A 143 10.36 1.13 -6.18
CA PRO A 143 11.14 0.46 -7.23
C PRO A 143 10.60 0.70 -8.63
N ILE A 144 9.27 0.80 -8.78
CA ILE A 144 8.64 1.04 -10.08
C ILE A 144 9.00 2.45 -10.57
N MET A 145 8.98 3.45 -9.68
CA MET A 145 9.43 4.81 -10.00
C MET A 145 10.92 4.87 -10.33
N MET A 146 11.76 4.11 -9.62
CA MET A 146 13.20 4.06 -9.92
C MET A 146 13.51 3.46 -11.29
N VAL A 147 12.84 2.38 -11.68
CA VAL A 147 13.07 1.70 -12.97
C VAL A 147 12.42 2.45 -14.13
N GLY A 148 11.28 3.09 -13.91
CA GLY A 148 10.53 3.78 -14.95
C GLY A 148 10.92 5.25 -15.13
N GLY A 149 11.68 5.82 -14.19
CA GLY A 149 12.15 7.23 -14.25
C GLY A 149 13.51 7.42 -14.94
N PHE A 150 14.12 6.34 -15.42
CA PHE A 150 15.28 6.35 -16.31
C PHE A 150 14.85 6.08 -17.75
#